data_bf4dbfa58d6739d4769a0f1389d48233
#
_entry.id   bf4dbfa58d6739d4769a0f1389d48233
#
_cell.length_a   1.000
_cell.length_b   1.000
_cell.length_c   1.000
_cell.angle_alpha   90.00
_cell.angle_beta   90.00
_cell.angle_gamma   90.00
#
_symmetry.space_group_name_H-M   'P 1'
#
loop_
_entity.id
_entity.type
_entity.pdbx_description
1 polymer ?
#
loop_
_entity_poly.entity_id
_entity_poly.type
_entity_poly.pdbx_seq_one_letter_code
_entity_poly.pdbx_strand_id
1 'polypeptide(L)' 'MNRLRLRDLREDRQLKQIDVANFLNVKQTTYSKYELGKINIPIEALLKFSDFYHVSLDYLVGRTDDPSVV' A
#
# COMPACT_ATOMS: atom_id res chain seq x y z
N MET A 1 -9.10 3.50 -13.59
CA MET A 1 -8.15 2.41 -13.61
C MET A 1 -7.33 2.39 -12.33
N ASN A 2 -7.15 1.22 -11.77
CA ASN A 2 -6.43 1.10 -10.52
C ASN A 2 -4.98 0.71 -10.77
N ARG A 3 -4.05 1.56 -10.36
CA ARG A 3 -2.62 1.30 -10.47
C ARG A 3 -1.96 1.30 -9.10
N LEU A 4 -2.69 0.81 -8.13
CA LEU A 4 -2.20 0.71 -6.76
C LEU A 4 -0.93 -0.13 -6.71
N ARG A 5 0.10 0.40 -6.06
CA ARG A 5 1.43 -0.23 -6.04
C ARG A 5 1.73 -0.99 -4.74
N LEU A 6 0.71 -1.28 -3.95
CA LEU A 6 0.93 -1.96 -2.66
C LEU A 6 1.66 -3.28 -2.81
N ARG A 7 1.21 -4.11 -3.74
CA ARG A 7 1.83 -5.42 -3.95
C ARG A 7 3.27 -5.29 -4.40
N ASP A 8 3.54 -4.40 -5.37
CA ASP A 8 4.88 -4.22 -5.90
C ASP A 8 5.83 -3.73 -4.81
N LEU A 9 5.40 -2.76 -4.01
CA LEU A 9 6.23 -2.23 -2.93
C LEU A 9 6.50 -3.29 -1.87
N ARG A 10 5.48 -4.08 -1.55
CA ARG A 10 5.62 -5.17 -0.58
C ARG A 10 6.61 -6.22 -1.08
N GLU A 11 6.46 -6.64 -2.32
CA GLU A 11 7.33 -7.66 -2.91
C GLU A 11 8.76 -7.17 -3.05
N ASP A 12 8.96 -5.91 -3.41
CA ASP A 12 10.28 -5.31 -3.49
C ASP A 12 11.03 -5.38 -2.16
N ARG A 13 10.30 -5.35 -1.05
CA ARG A 13 10.87 -5.44 0.29
C ARG A 13 10.89 -6.87 0.83
N GLN A 14 10.47 -7.84 0.01
CA GLN A 14 10.43 -9.25 0.39
C GLN A 14 9.55 -9.48 1.62
N LEU A 15 8.46 -8.74 1.73
CA LEU A 15 7.52 -8.87 2.83
C LEU A 15 6.34 -9.75 2.42
N LYS A 16 5.80 -10.45 3.41
CA LYS A 16 4.57 -11.22 3.23
C LYS A 16 3.38 -10.33 3.54
N GLN A 17 2.20 -10.72 3.00
CA GLN A 17 0.97 -9.98 3.29
C GLN A 17 0.70 -9.89 4.79
N ILE A 18 0.96 -10.97 5.53
CA ILE A 18 0.71 -10.96 6.97
C ILE A 18 1.59 -9.94 7.69
N ASP A 19 2.82 -9.74 7.21
CA ASP A 19 3.72 -8.76 7.83
C ASP A 19 3.14 -7.35 7.73
N VAL A 20 2.63 -7.00 6.55
CA VAL A 20 2.07 -5.67 6.34
C VAL A 20 0.72 -5.52 7.05
N ALA A 21 -0.09 -6.58 7.06
CA ALA A 21 -1.35 -6.57 7.79
C ALA A 21 -1.11 -6.32 9.28
N ASN A 22 -0.10 -6.96 9.86
CA ASN A 22 0.26 -6.75 11.26
C ASN A 22 0.71 -5.31 11.52
N PHE A 23 1.49 -4.75 10.60
CA PHE A 23 1.91 -3.35 10.71
C PHE A 23 0.71 -2.40 10.77
N LEU A 24 -0.31 -2.66 9.95
CA LEU A 24 -1.53 -1.84 9.93
C LEU A 24 -2.52 -2.20 11.03
N ASN A 25 -2.28 -3.30 11.72
CA ASN A 25 -3.21 -3.83 12.72
C ASN A 25 -4.57 -4.18 12.10
N VAL A 26 -4.53 -4.82 10.94
CA VAL A 26 -5.73 -5.34 10.26
C VAL A 26 -5.54 -6.82 10.00
N LYS A 27 -6.62 -7.51 9.65
CA LYS A 27 -6.56 -8.92 9.28
C LYS A 27 -5.88 -9.07 7.93
N GLN A 28 -5.18 -10.20 7.73
CA GLN A 28 -4.56 -10.48 6.44
C GLN A 28 -5.59 -10.49 5.31
N THR A 29 -6.78 -11.01 5.56
CA THR A 29 -7.83 -11.04 4.54
C THR A 29 -8.24 -9.63 4.13
N THR A 30 -8.29 -8.70 5.07
CA THR A 30 -8.58 -7.29 4.78
C THR A 30 -7.46 -6.68 3.93
N TYR A 31 -6.22 -6.90 4.33
CA TYR A 31 -5.09 -6.38 3.57
C TYR A 31 -5.05 -6.95 2.15
N SER A 32 -5.33 -8.26 2.02
CA SER A 32 -5.37 -8.89 0.70
C SER A 32 -6.40 -8.20 -0.21
N LYS A 33 -7.55 -7.83 0.34
CA LYS A 33 -8.57 -7.11 -0.43
C LYS A 33 -8.10 -5.73 -0.84
N TYR A 34 -7.26 -5.08 -0.03
CA TYR A 34 -6.64 -3.81 -0.43
C TYR A 34 -5.78 -4.00 -1.69
N GLU A 35 -4.92 -5.00 -1.69
CA GLU A 35 -4.06 -5.25 -2.86
C GLU A 35 -4.86 -5.57 -4.11
N LEU A 36 -5.98 -6.27 -3.95
CA LEU A 36 -6.84 -6.65 -5.07
C LEU A 36 -7.78 -5.53 -5.51
N GLY A 37 -7.84 -4.44 -4.76
CA GLY A 37 -8.75 -3.34 -5.09
C GLY A 37 -10.21 -3.67 -4.86
N LYS A 38 -10.50 -4.65 -4.01
CA LYS A 38 -11.88 -5.09 -3.76
C LYS A 38 -12.62 -4.23 -2.76
N ILE A 39 -11.90 -3.51 -1.92
CA ILE A 39 -12.49 -2.60 -0.93
C ILE A 39 -11.69 -1.31 -0.93
N ASN A 40 -12.33 -0.24 -0.48
CA ASN A 40 -11.66 1.05 -0.36
C ASN A 40 -10.65 1.02 0.78
N ILE A 41 -9.51 1.68 0.58
CA ILE A 41 -8.49 1.81 1.60
C ILE A 41 -8.72 3.11 2.34
N PRO A 42 -8.90 3.09 3.67
CA PRO A 42 -9.05 4.34 4.44
C PRO A 42 -7.83 5.24 4.25
N ILE A 43 -8.06 6.55 4.32
CA ILE A 43 -6.96 7.51 4.12
C ILE A 43 -5.86 7.29 5.16
N GLU A 44 -6.21 6.95 6.39
CA GLU A 44 -5.22 6.68 7.43
C GLU A 44 -4.28 5.54 7.05
N ALA A 45 -4.83 4.50 6.41
CA ALA A 45 -4.01 3.38 5.94
C ALA A 45 -3.11 3.80 4.79
N LEU A 46 -3.63 4.61 3.87
CA LEU A 46 -2.82 5.13 2.76
C LEU A 46 -1.66 5.97 3.27
N LEU A 47 -1.89 6.80 4.26
CA LEU A 47 -0.83 7.61 4.87
C LEU A 47 0.22 6.73 5.53
N LYS A 48 -0.20 5.68 6.20
CA LYS A 48 0.74 4.74 6.82
C LYS A 48 1.58 4.02 5.77
N PHE A 49 0.99 3.63 4.66
CA PHE A 49 1.74 3.01 3.57
C PHE A 49 2.75 3.98 2.97
N SER A 50 2.36 5.21 2.76
CA SER A 50 3.24 6.24 2.23
C SER A 50 4.47 6.40 3.12
N ASP A 51 4.26 6.51 4.42
CA ASP A 51 5.34 6.63 5.38
C ASP A 51 6.20 5.37 5.45
N PHE A 52 5.55 4.21 5.47
CA PHE A 52 6.25 2.94 5.60
C PHE A 52 7.17 2.67 4.42
N TYR A 53 6.69 2.95 3.21
CA TYR A 53 7.44 2.69 1.99
C TYR A 53 8.26 3.89 1.51
N HIS A 54 8.16 5.04 2.17
CA HIS A 54 8.85 6.26 1.77
C HIS A 54 8.55 6.67 0.34
N VAL A 55 7.29 6.66 -0.03
CA VAL A 55 6.82 7.09 -1.35
C VAL A 55 5.68 8.08 -1.17
N SER A 56 5.44 8.89 -2.20
CA SER A 56 4.30 9.81 -2.18
C SER A 56 2.99 9.05 -2.30
N LEU A 57 1.92 9.64 -1.80
CA LEU A 57 0.58 9.08 -2.01
C LEU A 57 0.25 8.95 -3.49
N ASP A 58 0.63 9.94 -4.29
CA ASP A 58 0.39 9.90 -5.72
C ASP A 58 1.05 8.69 -6.37
N TYR A 59 2.29 8.39 -5.99
CA TYR A 59 2.98 7.22 -6.50
C TYR A 59 2.27 5.94 -6.05
N LEU A 60 1.89 5.89 -4.78
CA LEU A 60 1.26 4.70 -4.21
C LEU A 60 -0.02 4.33 -4.95
N VAL A 61 -0.83 5.32 -5.31
CA VAL A 61 -2.10 5.07 -6.00
C VAL A 61 -1.98 5.15 -7.52
N GLY A 62 -0.78 5.30 -8.05
CA GLY A 62 -0.53 5.24 -9.49
C GLY A 62 -0.82 6.51 -10.25
N ARG A 63 -0.89 7.66 -9.57
CA ARG A 63 -1.10 8.94 -10.24
C ARG A 63 0.18 9.51 -10.84
N THR A 64 1.32 9.05 -10.39
CA THR A 64 2.62 9.45 -10.91
C THR A 64 3.56 8.26 -10.89
N ASP A 65 4.56 8.28 -11.74
CA ASP A 65 5.64 7.28 -11.73
C ASP A 65 6.84 7.75 -10.91
N ASP A 66 6.78 8.95 -10.32
CA ASP A 66 7.84 9.50 -9.50
C ASP A 66 7.54 9.20 -8.02
N PRO A 67 8.35 8.37 -7.34
CA PRO A 67 8.10 8.01 -5.95
C PRO A 67 8.45 9.11 -4.97
N SER A 68 9.06 10.19 -5.40
CA SER A 68 9.58 11.22 -4.50
C SER A 68 8.53 11.74 -3.54
N VAL A 69 8.92 11.87 -2.29
CA VAL A 69 8.12 12.54 -1.27
C VAL A 69 8.53 14.00 -1.26
N VAL A 70 7.55 14.87 -1.37
CA VAL A 70 7.81 16.31 -1.40
C VAL A 70 7.78 16.87 0.01
#